data_d0dbdf9d6c669cc4338d0c41b301801c
#
_entry.id   d0dbdf9d6c669cc4338d0c41b301801c
#
_cell.length_a   1.000
_cell.length_b   1.000
_cell.length_c   1.000
_cell.angle_alpha   90.00
_cell.angle_beta   90.00
_cell.angle_gamma   90.00
#
_symmetry.space_group_name_H-M   'P 1'
#
loop_
_entity.id
_entity.type
_entity.pdbx_description
1 polymer ?
#
loop_
_entity_poly.entity_id
_entity_poly.type
_entity_poly.pdbx_seq_one_letter_code
_entity_poly.pdbx_strand_id
1 'polypeptide(L)'
;MSRRLPVYGLALAFFLLHGVAAIALPLRLAPLSTLCVILAEVAAILACLYAARKAGGPVRILWWLLALAALLTAIANMLDMATTAMGIAVSNHAPAVPIFLSTLYCVAMLLAISMRFDLRAFGPVRIINSMLSLAIGALFYVQIFSMLTMHGSERAADAFFIVLLFDALDISLAIAGTIRALGADKPQERRFYYILAVFLWANFIGPSLHNHILLRHDFVWLDLLLSAPYLLLVALVFSPNPGFVQRPSTFPRLARVIRSGSPIFLSLALLALGLLVSRTHYYIGVAASLLSLIGYSTLTTLTQSRGIEAEESLLAAKTTLEEMVGLDALTGIPNRRAFDTMLHRECIAANRSLQPVSLLMIDVDHFKQLNDTRGHPLGDAYLIQIAHALRNALPRVTDFAARYGGEEFAVILPATNSGGAAEVARRLQSSIADLALSHAASPSGKVTISIGYSTFNGSAKTSPIDLTHAADRALYQAKERGRNRSEYLSLHEIAGK
;
A
#
# COMPACT_ATOMS: atom_id res chain seq x y z
N MET A 1 21.82 7.08 28.85
CA MET A 1 22.29 8.39 28.37
C MET A 1 23.83 8.55 28.40
N SER A 2 24.59 7.92 29.28
CA SER A 2 26.03 8.15 29.47
C SER A 2 27.00 7.67 28.37
N ARG A 3 26.64 6.75 27.51
CA ARG A 3 27.54 6.23 26.43
C ARG A 3 27.51 7.02 25.10
N ARG A 4 26.67 8.05 24.94
CA ARG A 4 26.50 8.80 23.70
C ARG A 4 27.25 10.12 23.66
N LEU A 5 27.41 10.76 24.79
CA LEU A 5 28.24 11.98 24.94
C LEU A 5 29.66 11.85 24.37
N PRO A 6 30.39 10.71 24.55
CA PRO A 6 31.71 10.58 23.98
C PRO A 6 31.76 10.57 22.44
N VAL A 7 30.72 10.06 21.76
CA VAL A 7 30.73 10.00 20.28
C VAL A 7 30.62 11.39 19.65
N TYR A 8 29.74 12.26 20.18
CA TYR A 8 29.64 13.64 19.69
C TYR A 8 30.90 14.44 19.99
N GLY A 9 31.44 14.24 21.23
CA GLY A 9 32.71 14.87 21.63
C GLY A 9 33.86 14.43 20.72
N LEU A 10 33.95 13.16 20.40
CA LEU A 10 34.97 12.61 19.50
C LEU A 10 34.80 13.14 18.04
N ALA A 11 33.59 13.18 17.52
CA ALA A 11 33.34 13.72 16.17
C ALA A 11 33.70 15.21 16.09
N LEU A 12 33.32 15.99 17.11
CA LEU A 12 33.67 17.40 17.20
C LEU A 12 35.19 17.60 17.39
N ALA A 13 35.81 16.84 18.26
CA ALA A 13 37.26 16.91 18.49
C ALA A 13 38.03 16.56 17.20
N PHE A 14 37.58 15.53 16.46
CA PHE A 14 38.16 15.16 15.19
C PHE A 14 38.00 16.29 14.16
N PHE A 15 36.81 16.91 14.08
CA PHE A 15 36.54 18.03 13.18
C PHE A 15 37.44 19.24 13.49
N LEU A 16 37.62 19.57 14.76
CA LEU A 16 38.50 20.63 15.23
C LEU A 16 39.97 20.29 14.94
N LEU A 17 40.41 19.05 15.15
CA LEU A 17 41.74 18.58 14.82
C LEU A 17 42.01 18.68 13.32
N HIS A 18 41.06 18.26 12.47
CA HIS A 18 41.14 18.43 11.03
C HIS A 18 41.25 19.91 10.65
N GLY A 19 40.46 20.80 11.29
CA GLY A 19 40.52 22.22 11.10
C GLY A 19 41.92 22.81 11.43
N VAL A 20 42.51 22.42 12.54
CA VAL A 20 43.88 22.81 12.92
C VAL A 20 44.89 22.29 11.89
N ALA A 21 44.75 21.02 11.47
CA ALA A 21 45.63 20.46 10.46
C ALA A 21 45.50 21.19 9.11
N ALA A 22 44.30 21.53 8.69
CA ALA A 22 44.05 22.22 7.42
C ALA A 22 44.52 23.70 7.40
N ILE A 23 44.49 24.37 8.55
CA ILE A 23 44.89 25.81 8.66
C ILE A 23 46.37 25.95 8.99
N ALA A 24 46.92 25.12 9.89
CA ALA A 24 48.26 25.28 10.44
C ALA A 24 49.37 24.58 9.63
N LEU A 25 49.01 23.59 8.80
CA LEU A 25 49.99 22.81 8.04
C LEU A 25 50.36 23.49 6.70
N PRO A 26 51.65 23.50 6.35
CA PRO A 26 52.09 24.04 5.03
C PRO A 26 51.50 23.16 3.90
N LEU A 27 51.32 23.77 2.70
CA LEU A 27 50.79 23.12 1.49
C LEU A 27 51.47 21.77 1.12
N ARG A 28 52.71 21.56 1.56
CA ARG A 28 53.44 20.27 1.39
C ARG A 28 52.81 19.12 2.16
N LEU A 29 51.94 19.39 3.14
CA LEU A 29 51.23 18.41 3.98
C LEU A 29 49.73 18.31 3.63
N ALA A 30 49.31 18.87 2.49
CA ALA A 30 47.94 18.72 1.97
C ALA A 30 47.41 17.25 1.99
N PRO A 31 48.26 16.21 1.74
CA PRO A 31 47.81 14.82 1.87
C PRO A 31 47.27 14.43 3.27
N LEU A 32 47.69 15.14 4.34
CA LEU A 32 47.15 14.91 5.69
C LEU A 32 45.68 15.37 5.82
N SER A 33 45.31 16.43 5.12
CA SER A 33 43.89 16.86 5.08
C SER A 33 43.04 15.83 4.37
N THR A 34 43.46 15.32 3.23
CA THR A 34 42.77 14.23 2.50
C THR A 34 42.67 12.96 3.36
N LEU A 35 43.74 12.63 4.12
CA LEU A 35 43.70 11.50 5.07
C LEU A 35 42.62 11.69 6.15
N CYS A 36 42.45 12.93 6.66
CA CYS A 36 41.36 13.22 7.61
C CYS A 36 39.97 13.04 6.99
N VAL A 37 39.78 13.40 5.73
CA VAL A 37 38.52 13.13 5.00
C VAL A 37 38.27 11.62 4.93
N ILE A 38 39.26 10.84 4.52
CA ILE A 38 39.17 9.37 4.43
C ILE A 38 38.86 8.75 5.79
N LEU A 39 39.45 9.23 6.87
CA LEU A 39 39.17 8.76 8.22
C LEU A 39 37.73 9.07 8.66
N ALA A 40 37.20 10.24 8.28
CA ALA A 40 35.79 10.58 8.52
C ALA A 40 34.83 9.64 7.74
N GLU A 41 35.16 9.31 6.50
CA GLU A 41 34.43 8.33 5.67
C GLU A 41 34.46 6.93 6.30
N VAL A 42 35.62 6.46 6.74
CA VAL A 42 35.75 5.17 7.45
C VAL A 42 34.92 5.15 8.73
N ALA A 43 34.91 6.23 9.51
CA ALA A 43 34.08 6.35 10.71
C ALA A 43 32.59 6.27 10.35
N ALA A 44 32.16 6.89 9.25
CA ALA A 44 30.79 6.84 8.74
C ALA A 44 30.41 5.41 8.30
N ILE A 45 31.32 4.71 7.61
CA ILE A 45 31.13 3.30 7.22
C ILE A 45 30.88 2.44 8.47
N LEU A 46 31.75 2.56 9.49
CA LEU A 46 31.62 1.80 10.74
C LEU A 46 30.31 2.13 11.48
N ALA A 47 29.90 3.40 11.49
CA ALA A 47 28.62 3.82 12.06
C ALA A 47 27.43 3.19 11.30
N CYS A 48 27.44 3.18 9.96
CA CYS A 48 26.42 2.55 9.16
C CYS A 48 26.35 1.04 9.36
N LEU A 49 27.50 0.36 9.43
CA LEU A 49 27.58 -1.08 9.72
C LEU A 49 27.05 -1.41 11.13
N TYR A 50 27.35 -0.58 12.11
CA TYR A 50 26.76 -0.70 13.46
C TYR A 50 25.25 -0.54 13.44
N ALA A 51 24.74 0.46 12.71
CA ALA A 51 23.29 0.67 12.55
C ALA A 51 22.64 -0.52 11.83
N ALA A 52 23.28 -1.06 10.78
CA ALA A 52 22.82 -2.23 10.05
C ALA A 52 22.70 -3.48 10.93
N ARG A 53 23.66 -3.70 11.85
CA ARG A 53 23.60 -4.81 12.83
C ARG A 53 22.42 -4.70 13.79
N LYS A 54 22.00 -3.48 14.13
CA LYS A 54 20.87 -3.21 15.03
C LYS A 54 19.52 -3.14 14.32
N ALA A 55 19.52 -2.90 13.01
CA ALA A 55 18.32 -2.83 12.21
C ALA A 55 17.81 -4.22 11.83
N GLY A 56 16.47 -4.40 11.88
CA GLY A 56 15.79 -5.59 11.41
C GLY A 56 15.34 -5.49 9.95
N GLY A 57 15.13 -6.65 9.33
CA GLY A 57 14.49 -6.74 8.00
C GLY A 57 15.16 -5.91 6.90
N PRO A 58 14.34 -5.28 6.03
CA PRO A 58 14.86 -4.56 4.85
C PRO A 58 15.62 -3.28 5.19
N VAL A 59 15.39 -2.66 6.37
CA VAL A 59 16.11 -1.44 6.78
C VAL A 59 17.61 -1.71 6.94
N ARG A 60 18.00 -2.94 7.26
CA ARG A 60 19.40 -3.38 7.30
C ARG A 60 20.10 -3.18 5.94
N ILE A 61 19.41 -3.50 4.85
CA ILE A 61 19.95 -3.35 3.49
C ILE A 61 20.22 -1.88 3.17
N LEU A 62 19.36 -0.96 3.62
CA LEU A 62 19.56 0.47 3.41
C LEU A 62 20.84 0.97 4.08
N TRP A 63 21.11 0.53 5.30
CA TRP A 63 22.34 0.88 5.99
C TRP A 63 23.58 0.29 5.30
N TRP A 64 23.46 -0.92 4.73
CA TRP A 64 24.53 -1.49 3.90
C TRP A 64 24.78 -0.69 2.61
N LEU A 65 23.70 -0.21 1.94
CA LEU A 65 23.84 0.62 0.74
C LEU A 65 24.50 1.96 1.06
N LEU A 66 24.16 2.58 2.19
CA LEU A 66 24.79 3.81 2.64
C LEU A 66 26.27 3.58 3.03
N ALA A 67 26.59 2.47 3.67
CA ALA A 67 27.97 2.07 3.96
C ALA A 67 28.76 1.81 2.66
N LEU A 68 28.13 1.16 1.66
CA LEU A 68 28.74 0.92 0.35
C LEU A 68 29.04 2.23 -0.38
N ALA A 69 28.11 3.18 -0.36
CA ALA A 69 28.33 4.49 -0.96
C ALA A 69 29.52 5.21 -0.32
N ALA A 70 29.58 5.28 1.01
CA ALA A 70 30.72 5.86 1.73
C ALA A 70 32.03 5.10 1.48
N LEU A 71 32.00 3.79 1.28
CA LEU A 71 33.18 2.98 0.92
C LEU A 71 33.70 3.32 -0.48
N LEU A 72 32.79 3.50 -1.45
CA LEU A 72 33.18 3.84 -2.81
C LEU A 72 33.87 5.22 -2.88
N THR A 73 33.36 6.21 -2.12
CA THR A 73 34.00 7.52 -2.02
C THR A 73 35.35 7.45 -1.31
N ALA A 74 35.44 6.68 -0.21
CA ALA A 74 36.70 6.50 0.51
C ALA A 74 37.80 5.86 -0.37
N ILE A 75 37.45 4.85 -1.17
CA ILE A 75 38.38 4.22 -2.12
C ILE A 75 38.77 5.21 -3.22
N ALA A 76 37.83 6.00 -3.74
CA ALA A 76 38.11 7.02 -4.74
C ALA A 76 39.12 8.04 -4.21
N ASN A 77 38.89 8.57 -3.00
CA ASN A 77 39.79 9.54 -2.36
C ASN A 77 41.18 8.95 -2.01
N MET A 78 41.23 7.65 -1.61
CA MET A 78 42.50 6.95 -1.40
C MET A 78 43.33 6.83 -2.70
N LEU A 79 42.64 6.47 -3.79
CA LEU A 79 43.32 6.35 -5.11
C LEU A 79 43.79 7.69 -5.61
N ASP A 80 43.02 8.75 -5.45
CA ASP A 80 43.38 10.10 -5.82
C ASP A 80 44.62 10.58 -5.02
N MET A 81 44.60 10.38 -3.71
CA MET A 81 45.73 10.65 -2.82
C MET A 81 46.98 9.85 -3.22
N ALA A 82 46.85 8.56 -3.55
CA ALA A 82 47.95 7.70 -3.93
C ALA A 82 48.59 8.15 -5.30
N THR A 83 47.75 8.45 -6.29
CA THR A 83 48.24 8.95 -7.61
C THR A 83 48.95 10.28 -7.47
N THR A 84 48.46 11.19 -6.65
CA THR A 84 49.08 12.46 -6.35
C THR A 84 50.43 12.29 -5.63
N ALA A 85 50.49 11.41 -4.62
CA ALA A 85 51.70 11.14 -3.84
C ALA A 85 52.80 10.45 -4.67
N MET A 86 52.44 9.60 -5.63
CA MET A 86 53.42 8.94 -6.52
C MET A 86 53.93 9.85 -7.64
N GLY A 87 53.44 11.08 -7.74
CA GLY A 87 53.84 12.00 -8.83
C GLY A 87 53.49 11.43 -10.21
N ILE A 88 52.53 10.50 -10.25
CA ILE A 88 52.03 9.95 -11.51
C ILE A 88 51.34 11.12 -12.20
N ALA A 89 52.08 11.80 -13.10
CA ALA A 89 51.48 12.79 -13.97
C ALA A 89 50.23 12.16 -14.58
N VAL A 90 49.10 12.82 -14.38
CA VAL A 90 47.80 12.37 -14.86
C VAL A 90 47.93 12.10 -16.35
N SER A 91 48.33 10.85 -16.72
CA SER A 91 48.14 10.37 -18.08
C SER A 91 46.65 10.49 -18.37
N ASN A 92 46.26 10.74 -19.62
CA ASN A 92 44.87 11.00 -20.03
C ASN A 92 43.83 9.96 -19.54
N HIS A 93 44.27 8.89 -18.86
CA HIS A 93 43.48 7.80 -18.34
C HIS A 93 43.55 7.63 -16.80
N ALA A 94 44.49 8.29 -16.08
CA ALA A 94 44.67 8.09 -14.62
C ALA A 94 43.53 8.62 -13.76
N PRO A 95 42.82 9.74 -14.07
CA PRO A 95 41.70 10.21 -13.27
C PRO A 95 40.41 9.39 -13.49
N ALA A 96 40.35 8.47 -14.43
CA ALA A 96 39.14 7.73 -14.79
C ALA A 96 38.61 6.83 -13.68
N VAL A 97 39.49 6.19 -12.91
CA VAL A 97 39.11 5.24 -11.86
C VAL A 97 38.53 5.93 -10.61
N PRO A 98 39.17 6.95 -10.02
CA PRO A 98 38.59 7.71 -8.92
C PRO A 98 37.22 8.33 -9.29
N ILE A 99 37.11 8.93 -10.46
CA ILE A 99 35.86 9.51 -10.96
C ILE A 99 34.77 8.42 -11.14
N PHE A 100 35.14 7.27 -11.71
CA PHE A 100 34.22 6.13 -11.84
C PHE A 100 33.67 5.68 -10.49
N LEU A 101 34.54 5.52 -9.49
CA LEU A 101 34.12 5.13 -8.14
C LEU A 101 33.24 6.21 -7.49
N SER A 102 33.60 7.48 -7.67
CA SER A 102 32.80 8.62 -7.21
C SER A 102 31.43 8.68 -7.90
N THR A 103 31.28 8.21 -9.15
CA THR A 103 29.98 8.12 -9.81
C THR A 103 29.16 6.92 -9.31
N LEU A 104 29.80 5.82 -8.93
CA LEU A 104 29.11 4.62 -8.45
C LEU A 104 28.42 4.83 -7.08
N TYR A 105 28.86 5.80 -6.26
CA TYR A 105 28.17 6.09 -5.01
C TYR A 105 26.69 6.46 -5.23
N CYS A 106 26.38 7.16 -6.33
CA CYS A 106 25.01 7.55 -6.65
C CYS A 106 24.12 6.33 -6.90
N VAL A 107 24.66 5.24 -7.46
CA VAL A 107 23.90 3.99 -7.68
C VAL A 107 23.43 3.42 -6.36
N ALA A 108 24.31 3.35 -5.36
CA ALA A 108 23.94 2.86 -4.03
C ALA A 108 22.88 3.76 -3.36
N MET A 109 22.98 5.09 -3.53
CA MET A 109 21.99 6.05 -3.02
C MET A 109 20.65 5.95 -3.74
N LEU A 110 20.64 5.86 -5.07
CA LEU A 110 19.42 5.67 -5.87
C LEU A 110 18.71 4.37 -5.50
N LEU A 111 19.47 3.28 -5.29
CA LEU A 111 18.94 2.02 -4.80
C LEU A 111 18.30 2.19 -3.42
N ALA A 112 18.98 2.87 -2.49
CA ALA A 112 18.45 3.10 -1.14
C ALA A 112 17.15 3.93 -1.17
N ILE A 113 17.08 4.97 -2.00
CA ILE A 113 15.92 5.85 -2.17
C ILE A 113 14.75 5.11 -2.84
N SER A 114 15.04 4.27 -3.85
CA SER A 114 14.02 3.56 -4.65
C SER A 114 13.47 2.30 -3.98
N MET A 115 14.12 1.78 -2.93
CA MET A 115 13.66 0.55 -2.26
C MET A 115 12.28 0.70 -1.65
N ARG A 116 11.39 -0.29 -1.95
CA ARG A 116 10.07 -0.45 -1.33
C ARG A 116 10.12 -1.55 -0.27
N PHE A 117 9.48 -1.30 0.87
CA PHE A 117 9.49 -2.21 2.04
C PHE A 117 8.36 -3.23 2.05
N ASP A 118 7.57 -3.28 1.00
CA ASP A 118 6.54 -4.31 0.89
C ASP A 118 7.20 -5.67 0.59
N LEU A 119 7.20 -6.54 1.59
CA LEU A 119 7.91 -7.82 1.59
C LEU A 119 7.47 -8.79 0.47
N ARG A 120 6.25 -8.62 -0.06
CA ARG A 120 5.70 -9.47 -1.13
C ARG A 120 6.06 -8.99 -2.55
N ALA A 121 6.62 -7.79 -2.69
CA ALA A 121 6.90 -7.14 -3.98
C ALA A 121 8.30 -7.40 -4.55
N PHE A 122 8.98 -8.47 -4.18
CA PHE A 122 10.44 -8.56 -4.15
C PHE A 122 11.17 -8.83 -5.46
N GLY A 123 10.60 -9.51 -6.43
CA GLY A 123 11.38 -9.94 -7.60
C GLY A 123 11.55 -8.83 -8.65
N PRO A 124 10.53 -8.59 -9.51
CA PRO A 124 10.73 -7.82 -10.75
C PRO A 124 10.97 -6.32 -10.52
N VAL A 125 10.25 -5.69 -9.58
CA VAL A 125 10.38 -4.24 -9.30
C VAL A 125 11.78 -3.89 -8.79
N ARG A 126 12.37 -4.74 -7.96
CA ARG A 126 13.72 -4.52 -7.43
C ARG A 126 14.77 -4.67 -8.53
N ILE A 127 14.63 -5.68 -9.38
CA ILE A 127 15.53 -5.91 -10.52
C ILE A 127 15.50 -4.69 -11.45
N ILE A 128 14.30 -4.22 -11.83
CA ILE A 128 14.15 -3.07 -12.71
C ILE A 128 14.77 -1.81 -12.08
N ASN A 129 14.48 -1.52 -10.81
CA ASN A 129 15.07 -0.37 -10.12
C ASN A 129 16.60 -0.47 -10.04
N SER A 130 17.16 -1.68 -9.84
CA SER A 130 18.60 -1.90 -9.85
C SER A 130 19.20 -1.64 -11.24
N MET A 131 18.55 -2.13 -12.29
CA MET A 131 18.98 -1.88 -13.68
C MET A 131 18.93 -0.40 -14.03
N LEU A 132 17.84 0.31 -13.67
CA LEU A 132 17.72 1.75 -13.91
C LEU A 132 18.80 2.54 -13.14
N SER A 133 19.06 2.20 -11.88
CA SER A 133 20.09 2.87 -11.07
C SER A 133 21.51 2.64 -11.63
N LEU A 134 21.82 1.42 -12.06
CA LEU A 134 23.08 1.10 -12.74
C LEU A 134 23.22 1.84 -14.07
N ALA A 135 22.15 1.91 -14.86
CA ALA A 135 22.14 2.64 -16.11
C ALA A 135 22.39 4.16 -15.90
N ILE A 136 21.78 4.76 -14.86
CA ILE A 136 22.03 6.16 -14.49
C ILE A 136 23.50 6.35 -14.14
N GLY A 137 24.09 5.49 -13.29
CA GLY A 137 25.51 5.57 -12.93
C GLY A 137 26.44 5.43 -14.13
N ALA A 138 26.16 4.46 -15.01
CA ALA A 138 26.95 4.25 -16.24
C ALA A 138 26.88 5.45 -17.18
N LEU A 139 25.69 6.01 -17.41
CA LEU A 139 25.53 7.20 -18.26
C LEU A 139 26.18 8.44 -17.67
N PHE A 140 26.07 8.61 -16.36
CA PHE A 140 26.72 9.71 -15.67
C PHE A 140 28.25 9.64 -15.86
N TYR A 141 28.82 8.43 -15.70
CA TYR A 141 30.24 8.20 -15.98
C TYR A 141 30.58 8.46 -17.43
N VAL A 142 29.81 7.97 -18.40
CA VAL A 142 30.03 8.22 -19.84
C VAL A 142 30.04 9.71 -20.13
N GLN A 143 29.13 10.48 -19.55
CA GLN A 143 29.06 11.93 -19.75
C GLN A 143 30.30 12.64 -19.21
N ILE A 144 30.74 12.31 -17.99
CA ILE A 144 31.95 12.91 -17.40
C ILE A 144 33.20 12.51 -18.18
N PHE A 145 33.34 11.23 -18.52
CA PHE A 145 34.48 10.72 -19.27
C PHE A 145 34.60 11.38 -20.66
N SER A 146 33.45 11.57 -21.32
CA SER A 146 33.38 12.27 -22.60
C SER A 146 33.87 13.73 -22.47
N MET A 147 33.46 14.45 -21.43
CA MET A 147 33.94 15.82 -21.18
C MET A 147 35.44 15.87 -20.93
N LEU A 148 36.01 14.91 -20.20
CA LEU A 148 37.44 14.84 -19.91
C LEU A 148 38.29 14.50 -21.12
N THR A 149 37.76 13.76 -22.10
CA THR A 149 38.53 13.23 -23.23
C THR A 149 38.41 14.07 -24.50
N MET A 150 37.30 14.77 -24.72
CA MET A 150 37.00 15.44 -25.99
C MET A 150 37.56 16.87 -26.09
N HIS A 151 37.88 17.55 -24.97
CA HIS A 151 38.25 18.96 -24.96
C HIS A 151 39.69 19.20 -24.48
N GLY A 152 40.66 18.86 -25.27
CA GLY A 152 42.10 18.90 -24.92
C GLY A 152 42.71 20.26 -24.58
N SER A 153 42.02 21.39 -24.73
CA SER A 153 42.60 22.75 -24.55
C SER A 153 41.81 23.71 -23.63
N GLU A 154 40.57 23.37 -23.21
CA GLU A 154 39.74 24.26 -22.38
C GLU A 154 39.49 23.69 -20.98
N ARG A 155 40.53 23.25 -20.27
CA ARG A 155 40.45 22.55 -18.97
C ARG A 155 39.62 23.25 -17.90
N ALA A 156 39.59 24.57 -17.87
CA ALA A 156 38.86 25.32 -16.84
C ALA A 156 37.34 25.31 -17.05
N ALA A 157 36.87 25.38 -18.30
CA ALA A 157 35.43 25.30 -18.61
C ALA A 157 34.89 23.90 -18.36
N ASP A 158 35.64 22.86 -18.71
CA ASP A 158 35.25 21.47 -18.48
C ASP A 158 35.16 21.12 -16.99
N ALA A 159 36.12 21.60 -16.17
CA ALA A 159 36.08 21.41 -14.72
C ALA A 159 34.83 22.05 -14.11
N PHE A 160 34.45 23.24 -14.54
CA PHE A 160 33.21 23.89 -14.08
C PHE A 160 31.97 23.09 -14.44
N PHE A 161 31.86 22.59 -15.66
CA PHE A 161 30.71 21.77 -16.08
C PHE A 161 30.64 20.43 -15.35
N ILE A 162 31.78 19.79 -15.04
CA ILE A 162 31.83 18.56 -14.25
C ILE A 162 31.31 18.82 -12.83
N VAL A 163 31.75 19.91 -12.18
CA VAL A 163 31.26 20.31 -10.86
C VAL A 163 29.75 20.53 -10.90
N LEU A 164 29.25 21.27 -11.89
CA LEU A 164 27.82 21.54 -12.05
C LEU A 164 27.02 20.25 -12.26
N LEU A 165 27.58 19.25 -12.94
CA LEU A 165 26.93 17.97 -13.17
C LEU A 165 26.84 17.17 -11.87
N PHE A 166 27.87 17.14 -11.02
CA PHE A 166 27.84 16.55 -9.69
C PHE A 166 26.85 17.27 -8.77
N ASP A 167 26.84 18.62 -8.80
CA ASP A 167 25.86 19.39 -8.02
C ASP A 167 24.42 19.07 -8.40
N ALA A 168 24.14 18.94 -9.70
CA ALA A 168 22.80 18.56 -10.19
C ALA A 168 22.40 17.14 -9.74
N LEU A 169 23.36 16.22 -9.67
CA LEU A 169 23.14 14.88 -9.14
C LEU A 169 22.87 14.93 -7.64
N ASP A 170 23.72 15.57 -6.87
CA ASP A 170 23.64 15.60 -5.42
C ASP A 170 22.38 16.32 -4.91
N ILE A 171 22.00 17.46 -5.51
CA ILE A 171 20.75 18.14 -5.19
C ILE A 171 19.53 17.26 -5.52
N SER A 172 19.57 16.53 -6.64
CA SER A 172 18.52 15.60 -7.03
C SER A 172 18.37 14.46 -6.02
N LEU A 173 19.48 13.89 -5.55
CA LEU A 173 19.51 12.88 -4.50
C LEU A 173 18.99 13.43 -3.16
N ALA A 174 19.39 14.66 -2.78
CA ALA A 174 18.93 15.30 -1.55
C ALA A 174 17.43 15.57 -1.55
N ILE A 175 16.89 16.06 -2.67
CA ILE A 175 15.44 16.26 -2.85
C ILE A 175 14.71 14.90 -2.77
N ALA A 176 15.19 13.90 -3.51
CA ALA A 176 14.58 12.56 -3.53
C ALA A 176 14.62 11.89 -2.15
N GLY A 177 15.74 12.02 -1.42
CA GLY A 177 15.89 11.55 -0.04
C GLY A 177 14.92 12.24 0.91
N THR A 178 14.71 13.56 0.77
CA THR A 178 13.76 14.35 1.55
C THR A 178 12.31 13.90 1.28
N ILE A 179 11.95 13.78 0.00
CA ILE A 179 10.64 13.27 -0.40
C ILE A 179 10.41 11.88 0.23
N ARG A 180 11.43 11.03 0.19
CA ARG A 180 11.34 9.68 0.76
C ARG A 180 11.19 9.70 2.28
N ALA A 181 11.86 10.61 2.98
CA ALA A 181 11.73 10.81 4.42
C ALA A 181 10.30 11.22 4.83
N LEU A 182 9.66 12.10 4.03
CA LEU A 182 8.27 12.51 4.24
C LEU A 182 7.27 11.37 3.98
N GLY A 183 7.59 10.47 3.05
CA GLY A 183 6.75 9.31 2.68
C GLY A 183 6.93 8.06 3.54
N ALA A 184 7.88 8.02 4.46
CA ALA A 184 8.17 6.86 5.28
C ALA A 184 7.16 6.69 6.42
N ASP A 185 6.60 5.47 6.61
CA ASP A 185 5.58 5.20 7.63
C ASP A 185 6.16 4.59 8.91
N LYS A 186 7.02 3.58 8.74
CA LYS A 186 7.56 2.83 9.88
C LYS A 186 8.62 3.64 10.60
N PRO A 187 8.68 3.64 11.94
CA PRO A 187 9.65 4.44 12.69
C PRO A 187 11.12 4.20 12.28
N GLN A 188 11.50 2.94 12.01
CA GLN A 188 12.87 2.62 11.59
C GLN A 188 13.20 3.15 10.18
N GLU A 189 12.25 3.09 9.24
CA GLU A 189 12.40 3.65 7.90
C GLU A 189 12.48 5.18 7.95
N ARG A 190 11.60 5.80 8.74
CA ARG A 190 11.56 7.26 8.90
C ARG A 190 12.87 7.77 9.49
N ARG A 191 13.42 7.07 10.49
CA ARG A 191 14.74 7.40 11.03
C ARG A 191 15.83 7.32 9.98
N PHE A 192 15.87 6.23 9.22
CA PHE A 192 16.88 6.04 8.17
C PHE A 192 16.79 7.16 7.12
N TYR A 193 15.59 7.39 6.54
CA TYR A 193 15.44 8.40 5.50
C TYR A 193 15.62 9.83 5.99
N TYR A 194 15.30 10.12 7.27
CA TYR A 194 15.64 11.39 7.88
C TYR A 194 17.16 11.60 7.93
N ILE A 195 17.90 10.60 8.41
CA ILE A 195 19.37 10.65 8.48
C ILE A 195 19.95 10.75 7.08
N LEU A 196 19.45 9.97 6.14
CA LEU A 196 19.86 10.01 4.73
C LEU A 196 19.63 11.39 4.12
N ALA A 197 18.45 11.98 4.30
CA ALA A 197 18.13 13.30 3.76
C ALA A 197 19.07 14.39 4.32
N VAL A 198 19.30 14.42 5.63
CA VAL A 198 20.21 15.38 6.25
C VAL A 198 21.64 15.18 5.76
N PHE A 199 22.08 13.92 5.64
CA PHE A 199 23.40 13.60 5.07
C PHE A 199 23.52 14.07 3.61
N LEU A 200 22.52 13.80 2.76
CA LEU A 200 22.55 14.17 1.35
C LEU A 200 22.57 15.69 1.15
N TRP A 201 21.82 16.46 1.96
CA TRP A 201 21.89 17.92 1.94
C TRP A 201 23.26 18.44 2.37
N ALA A 202 23.84 17.86 3.41
CA ALA A 202 25.20 18.23 3.84
C ALA A 202 26.24 17.85 2.79
N ASN A 203 26.09 16.68 2.14
CA ASN A 203 26.96 16.19 1.07
C ASN A 203 26.81 17.01 -0.22
N PHE A 204 25.66 17.61 -0.48
CA PHE A 204 25.51 18.58 -1.57
C PHE A 204 26.16 19.91 -1.22
N ILE A 205 25.82 20.50 -0.06
CA ILE A 205 26.25 21.86 0.30
C ILE A 205 27.76 21.92 0.51
N GLY A 206 28.35 20.98 1.27
CA GLY A 206 29.77 21.00 1.60
C GLY A 206 30.67 20.85 0.37
N PRO A 207 30.63 19.75 -0.38
CA PRO A 207 31.42 19.53 -1.57
C PRO A 207 31.17 20.55 -2.69
N SER A 208 29.90 20.98 -2.89
CA SER A 208 29.60 22.01 -3.89
C SER A 208 30.30 23.31 -3.54
N LEU A 209 30.21 23.78 -2.30
CA LEU A 209 30.89 24.99 -1.84
C LEU A 209 32.41 24.85 -1.92
N HIS A 210 32.95 23.70 -1.51
CA HIS A 210 34.40 23.39 -1.66
C HIS A 210 34.81 23.49 -3.12
N ASN A 211 34.16 22.80 -4.03
CA ASN A 211 34.55 22.74 -5.44
C ASN A 211 34.42 24.11 -6.14
N HIS A 212 33.36 24.88 -5.90
CA HIS A 212 33.16 26.18 -6.49
C HIS A 212 34.13 27.25 -5.97
N ILE A 213 34.55 27.17 -4.70
CA ILE A 213 35.56 28.08 -4.16
C ILE A 213 36.97 27.67 -4.63
N LEU A 214 37.26 26.34 -4.64
CA LEU A 214 38.57 25.81 -5.07
C LEU A 214 38.86 26.13 -6.53
N LEU A 215 37.87 26.22 -7.41
CA LEU A 215 38.03 26.68 -8.79
C LEU A 215 38.58 28.12 -8.89
N ARG A 216 38.49 28.90 -7.79
CA ARG A 216 38.92 30.31 -7.75
C ARG A 216 40.10 30.56 -6.80
N HIS A 217 40.24 29.71 -5.75
CA HIS A 217 41.21 29.94 -4.67
C HIS A 217 41.68 28.60 -4.06
N ASP A 218 42.98 28.43 -3.89
CA ASP A 218 43.63 27.24 -3.30
C ASP A 218 43.64 27.33 -1.77
N PHE A 219 42.50 27.14 -1.10
CA PHE A 219 42.40 27.14 0.35
C PHE A 219 42.23 25.71 0.92
N VAL A 220 43.30 25.16 1.52
CA VAL A 220 43.29 23.80 2.11
C VAL A 220 42.26 23.64 3.23
N TRP A 221 41.87 24.71 3.95
CA TRP A 221 40.83 24.62 4.99
C TRP A 221 39.46 24.30 4.45
N LEU A 222 39.22 24.42 3.15
CA LEU A 222 37.97 24.01 2.51
C LEU A 222 37.73 22.50 2.57
N ASP A 223 38.76 21.67 2.76
CA ASP A 223 38.65 20.22 2.92
C ASP A 223 37.78 19.83 4.13
N LEU A 224 37.64 20.76 5.11
CA LEU A 224 36.69 20.58 6.19
C LEU A 224 35.26 20.38 5.72
N LEU A 225 34.88 21.00 4.61
CA LEU A 225 33.58 20.88 4.00
C LEU A 225 33.34 19.49 3.43
N LEU A 226 34.41 18.75 3.09
CA LEU A 226 34.32 17.37 2.60
C LEU A 226 34.16 16.36 3.75
N SER A 227 34.81 16.58 4.90
CA SER A 227 34.71 15.69 6.07
C SER A 227 33.44 15.91 6.87
N ALA A 228 32.88 17.12 6.88
CA ALA A 228 31.74 17.51 7.71
C ALA A 228 30.49 16.63 7.47
N PRO A 229 30.05 16.28 6.25
CA PRO A 229 28.90 15.42 6.01
C PRO A 229 29.03 14.04 6.66
N TYR A 230 30.22 13.43 6.60
CA TYR A 230 30.48 12.10 7.15
C TYR A 230 30.50 12.11 8.67
N LEU A 231 31.11 13.14 9.30
CA LEU A 231 31.07 13.31 10.74
C LEU A 231 29.65 13.60 11.25
N LEU A 232 28.87 14.37 10.50
CA LEU A 232 27.44 14.58 10.75
C LEU A 232 26.67 13.27 10.68
N LEU A 233 26.95 12.43 9.67
CA LEU A 233 26.33 11.11 9.56
C LEU A 233 26.62 10.23 10.79
N VAL A 234 27.89 10.21 11.24
CA VAL A 234 28.26 9.50 12.50
C VAL A 234 27.46 10.03 13.68
N ALA A 235 27.40 11.35 13.85
CA ALA A 235 26.65 11.96 14.93
C ALA A 235 25.15 11.60 14.89
N LEU A 236 24.53 11.65 13.71
CA LEU A 236 23.11 11.32 13.50
C LEU A 236 22.81 9.85 13.76
N VAL A 237 23.68 8.92 13.38
CA VAL A 237 23.52 7.48 13.64
C VAL A 237 23.44 7.19 15.15
N PHE A 238 24.24 7.88 15.95
CA PHE A 238 24.26 7.71 17.41
C PHE A 238 23.28 8.63 18.14
N SER A 239 22.61 9.56 17.44
CA SER A 239 21.62 10.47 18.04
C SER A 239 20.38 9.72 18.57
N PRO A 240 19.70 10.25 19.58
CA PRO A 240 18.38 9.76 19.98
C PRO A 240 17.39 9.99 18.83
N ASN A 241 16.36 9.14 18.77
CA ASN A 241 15.30 9.33 17.78
C ASN A 241 14.58 10.66 18.04
N PRO A 242 14.50 11.55 17.06
CA PRO A 242 13.67 12.74 17.18
C PRO A 242 12.20 12.34 17.44
N GLY A 243 11.50 13.10 18.27
CA GLY A 243 10.14 12.77 18.69
C GLY A 243 9.15 12.61 17.53
N PHE A 244 9.36 13.34 16.41
CA PHE A 244 8.53 13.21 15.21
C PHE A 244 8.71 11.87 14.46
N VAL A 245 9.84 11.19 14.64
CA VAL A 245 10.07 9.86 14.04
C VAL A 245 9.14 8.80 14.64
N GLN A 246 8.71 8.97 15.88
CA GLN A 246 7.82 8.05 16.58
C GLN A 246 6.34 8.35 16.35
N ARG A 247 5.98 9.56 15.87
CA ARG A 247 4.59 9.96 15.61
C ARG A 247 4.13 9.46 14.24
N PRO A 248 2.85 9.14 14.03
CA PRO A 248 2.33 8.84 12.71
C PRO A 248 2.54 10.00 11.74
N SER A 249 2.56 9.72 10.44
CA SER A 249 2.72 10.76 9.42
C SER A 249 1.64 11.83 9.56
N THR A 250 2.04 13.08 9.59
CA THR A 250 1.13 14.24 9.64
C THR A 250 0.27 14.34 8.37
N PHE A 251 0.76 13.77 7.26
CA PHE A 251 0.10 13.80 5.95
C PHE A 251 -0.03 12.40 5.32
N PRO A 252 -0.95 11.53 5.79
CA PRO A 252 -1.02 10.14 5.35
C PRO A 252 -1.38 9.99 3.86
N ARG A 253 -2.12 10.94 3.28
CA ARG A 253 -2.44 10.96 1.84
C ARG A 253 -1.18 11.25 1.01
N LEU A 254 -0.40 12.26 1.40
CA LEU A 254 0.86 12.62 0.75
C LEU A 254 1.88 11.48 0.85
N ALA A 255 2.01 10.86 2.00
CA ALA A 255 2.89 9.71 2.21
C ALA A 255 2.55 8.52 1.28
N ARG A 256 1.25 8.27 0.99
CA ARG A 256 0.81 7.26 0.03
C ARG A 256 1.18 7.63 -1.41
N VAL A 257 0.94 8.87 -1.82
CA VAL A 257 1.30 9.36 -3.16
C VAL A 257 2.82 9.27 -3.39
N ILE A 258 3.62 9.71 -2.44
CA ILE A 258 5.08 9.63 -2.50
C ILE A 258 5.55 8.17 -2.65
N ARG A 259 4.94 7.23 -1.91
CA ARG A 259 5.27 5.81 -2.02
C ARG A 259 4.93 5.22 -3.38
N SER A 260 3.82 5.62 -3.98
CA SER A 260 3.43 5.15 -5.32
C SER A 260 4.28 5.77 -6.42
N GLY A 261 4.81 6.99 -6.23
CA GLY A 261 5.58 7.75 -7.21
C GLY A 261 7.07 7.37 -7.32
N SER A 262 7.61 6.55 -6.41
CA SER A 262 9.03 6.20 -6.41
C SER A 262 9.56 5.55 -7.72
N PRO A 263 8.79 4.76 -8.48
CA PRO A 263 9.23 4.23 -9.78
C PRO A 263 9.44 5.31 -10.86
N ILE A 264 8.68 6.39 -10.77
CA ILE A 264 8.72 7.48 -11.77
C ILE A 264 10.04 8.24 -11.69
N PHE A 265 10.59 8.42 -10.49
CA PHE A 265 11.81 9.19 -10.27
C PHE A 265 13.02 8.63 -11.03
N LEU A 266 13.29 7.32 -10.93
CA LEU A 266 14.43 6.69 -11.62
C LEU A 266 14.28 6.76 -13.14
N SER A 267 13.07 6.51 -13.63
CA SER A 267 12.82 6.57 -15.07
C SER A 267 12.98 7.98 -15.62
N LEU A 268 12.45 9.00 -14.92
CA LEU A 268 12.64 10.39 -15.33
C LEU A 268 14.10 10.82 -15.28
N ALA A 269 14.84 10.44 -14.24
CA ALA A 269 16.26 10.73 -14.11
C ALA A 269 17.07 10.09 -15.26
N LEU A 270 16.77 8.82 -15.59
CA LEU A 270 17.41 8.13 -16.70
C LEU A 270 17.06 8.76 -18.07
N LEU A 271 15.80 9.18 -18.25
CA LEU A 271 15.37 9.87 -19.47
C LEU A 271 16.11 11.20 -19.63
N ALA A 272 16.14 12.03 -18.59
CA ALA A 272 16.82 13.33 -18.63
C ALA A 272 18.30 13.18 -18.93
N LEU A 273 18.98 12.22 -18.28
CA LEU A 273 20.38 11.94 -18.51
C LEU A 273 20.64 11.33 -19.90
N GLY A 274 19.74 10.45 -20.37
CA GLY A 274 19.80 9.89 -21.71
C GLY A 274 19.68 10.96 -22.80
N LEU A 275 18.79 11.94 -22.63
CA LEU A 275 18.66 13.08 -23.52
C LEU A 275 19.93 13.98 -23.50
N LEU A 276 20.53 14.17 -22.33
CA LEU A 276 21.79 14.91 -22.21
C LEU A 276 22.91 14.19 -22.94
N VAL A 277 23.10 12.89 -22.69
CA VAL A 277 24.15 12.06 -23.32
C VAL A 277 23.93 11.93 -24.84
N SER A 278 22.69 11.98 -25.32
CA SER A 278 22.41 11.88 -26.75
C SER A 278 23.04 13.00 -27.59
N ARG A 279 23.41 14.13 -26.97
CA ARG A 279 24.13 15.24 -27.63
C ARG A 279 25.58 14.91 -27.96
N THR A 280 26.22 14.06 -27.15
CA THR A 280 27.63 13.65 -27.35
C THR A 280 27.72 12.21 -27.87
N HIS A 281 26.88 11.32 -27.42
CA HIS A 281 26.82 9.90 -27.79
C HIS A 281 25.37 9.49 -28.16
N TYR A 282 24.97 9.82 -29.40
CA TYR A 282 23.59 9.69 -29.87
C TYR A 282 22.97 8.30 -29.56
N TYR A 283 23.64 7.22 -29.99
CA TYR A 283 23.10 5.86 -29.83
C TYR A 283 22.96 5.43 -28.36
N ILE A 284 23.91 5.82 -27.50
CA ILE A 284 23.88 5.53 -26.07
C ILE A 284 22.73 6.27 -25.41
N GLY A 285 22.55 7.55 -25.72
CA GLY A 285 21.47 8.38 -25.18
C GLY A 285 20.08 7.90 -25.62
N VAL A 286 19.94 7.50 -26.89
CA VAL A 286 18.70 6.92 -27.41
C VAL A 286 18.39 5.59 -26.72
N ALA A 287 19.36 4.69 -26.59
CA ALA A 287 19.19 3.41 -25.90
C ALA A 287 18.76 3.60 -24.42
N ALA A 288 19.36 4.56 -23.74
CA ALA A 288 19.01 4.90 -22.36
C ALA A 288 17.59 5.47 -22.24
N SER A 289 17.19 6.33 -23.19
CA SER A 289 15.83 6.88 -23.23
C SER A 289 14.78 5.79 -23.46
N LEU A 290 15.07 4.84 -24.34
CA LEU A 290 14.22 3.67 -24.56
C LEU A 290 14.14 2.77 -23.30
N LEU A 291 15.28 2.50 -22.66
CA LEU A 291 15.32 1.74 -21.42
C LEU A 291 14.50 2.41 -20.31
N SER A 292 14.57 3.76 -20.24
CA SER A 292 13.75 4.55 -19.32
C SER A 292 12.25 4.35 -19.55
N LEU A 293 11.81 4.43 -20.79
CA LEU A 293 10.39 4.26 -21.17
C LEU A 293 9.90 2.83 -20.89
N ILE A 294 10.71 1.83 -21.22
CA ILE A 294 10.40 0.42 -20.93
C ILE A 294 10.32 0.22 -19.42
N GLY A 295 11.30 0.70 -18.66
CA GLY A 295 11.32 0.61 -17.21
C GLY A 295 10.11 1.27 -16.57
N TYR A 296 9.74 2.48 -17.01
CA TYR A 296 8.56 3.19 -16.54
C TYR A 296 7.28 2.41 -16.83
N SER A 297 7.09 1.98 -18.07
CA SER A 297 5.90 1.22 -18.49
C SER A 297 5.75 -0.06 -17.68
N THR A 298 6.82 -0.84 -17.56
CA THR A 298 6.82 -2.10 -16.81
C THR A 298 6.53 -1.88 -15.32
N LEU A 299 7.18 -0.90 -14.69
CA LEU A 299 6.95 -0.57 -13.27
C LEU A 299 5.52 -0.09 -13.03
N THR A 300 4.96 0.71 -13.92
CA THR A 300 3.59 1.21 -13.82
C THR A 300 2.59 0.08 -13.96
N THR A 301 2.75 -0.77 -14.97
CA THR A 301 1.90 -1.94 -15.19
C THR A 301 1.93 -2.90 -13.99
N LEU A 302 3.13 -3.22 -13.47
CA LEU A 302 3.27 -4.08 -12.29
C LEU A 302 2.65 -3.48 -11.02
N THR A 303 2.65 -2.17 -10.88
CA THR A 303 2.03 -1.52 -9.72
C THR A 303 0.52 -1.43 -9.84
N GLN A 304 0.00 -1.21 -11.05
CA GLN A 304 -1.44 -1.18 -11.33
C GLN A 304 -2.08 -2.56 -11.19
N SER A 305 -1.48 -3.61 -11.79
CA SER A 305 -2.02 -4.97 -11.70
C SER A 305 -2.18 -5.43 -10.25
N ARG A 306 -1.22 -5.12 -9.38
CA ARG A 306 -1.32 -5.43 -7.96
C ARG A 306 -2.37 -4.62 -7.21
N GLY A 307 -2.60 -3.38 -7.63
CA GLY A 307 -3.69 -2.57 -7.09
C GLY A 307 -5.04 -3.21 -7.36
N ILE A 308 -5.26 -3.68 -8.58
CA ILE A 308 -6.48 -4.39 -9.01
C ILE A 308 -6.64 -5.71 -8.22
N GLU A 309 -5.61 -6.55 -8.15
CA GLU A 309 -5.65 -7.82 -7.40
C GLU A 309 -5.98 -7.61 -5.90
N ALA A 310 -5.43 -6.55 -5.29
CA ALA A 310 -5.71 -6.22 -3.89
C ALA A 310 -7.16 -5.74 -3.69
N GLU A 311 -7.70 -4.97 -4.63
CA GLU A 311 -9.09 -4.50 -4.60
C GLU A 311 -10.07 -5.65 -4.79
N GLU A 312 -9.83 -6.55 -5.74
CA GLU A 312 -10.62 -7.75 -5.97
C GLU A 312 -10.63 -8.66 -4.73
N SER A 313 -9.47 -8.88 -4.12
CA SER A 313 -9.37 -9.70 -2.90
C SER A 313 -10.10 -9.08 -1.71
N LEU A 314 -10.08 -7.75 -1.59
CA LEU A 314 -10.82 -7.04 -0.54
C LEU A 314 -12.32 -7.12 -0.76
N LEU A 315 -12.78 -6.97 -2.00
CA LEU A 315 -14.20 -7.12 -2.36
C LEU A 315 -14.69 -8.54 -2.08
N ALA A 316 -13.93 -9.56 -2.48
CA ALA A 316 -14.25 -10.96 -2.19
C ALA A 316 -14.33 -11.25 -0.68
N ALA A 317 -13.36 -10.74 0.09
CA ALA A 317 -13.38 -10.88 1.56
C ALA A 317 -14.59 -10.18 2.19
N LYS A 318 -14.95 -8.99 1.70
CA LYS A 318 -16.12 -8.24 2.14
C LYS A 318 -17.41 -9.01 1.88
N THR A 319 -17.59 -9.53 0.66
CA THR A 319 -18.76 -10.35 0.28
C THR A 319 -18.86 -11.60 1.16
N THR A 320 -17.74 -12.28 1.41
CA THR A 320 -17.72 -13.45 2.30
C THR A 320 -18.12 -13.10 3.74
N LEU A 321 -17.66 -11.95 4.26
CA LEU A 321 -18.06 -11.47 5.58
C LEU A 321 -19.55 -11.11 5.64
N GLU A 322 -20.09 -10.44 4.63
CA GLU A 322 -21.52 -10.13 4.51
C GLU A 322 -22.38 -11.41 4.46
N GLU A 323 -21.92 -12.43 3.73
CA GLU A 323 -22.56 -13.75 3.71
C GLU A 323 -22.50 -14.47 5.07
N MET A 324 -21.48 -14.28 5.88
CA MET A 324 -21.34 -14.88 7.21
C MET A 324 -22.26 -14.25 8.26
N VAL A 325 -22.71 -13.02 8.09
CA VAL A 325 -23.49 -12.30 9.10
C VAL A 325 -24.89 -12.87 9.30
N GLY A 326 -25.44 -13.67 8.35
CA GLY A 326 -26.75 -14.33 8.49
C GLY A 326 -27.95 -13.39 8.50
N LEU A 327 -27.74 -12.07 8.37
CA LEU A 327 -28.79 -11.04 8.29
C LEU A 327 -28.89 -10.48 6.88
N ASP A 328 -30.11 -10.09 6.50
CA ASP A 328 -30.36 -9.33 5.26
C ASP A 328 -29.97 -7.86 5.46
N ALA A 329 -29.13 -7.33 4.57
CA ALA A 329 -28.54 -6.00 4.70
C ALA A 329 -29.58 -4.87 4.63
N LEU A 330 -30.72 -5.06 3.93
CA LEU A 330 -31.77 -4.06 3.81
C LEU A 330 -32.70 -4.07 5.02
N THR A 331 -33.18 -5.26 5.40
CA THR A 331 -34.28 -5.41 6.38
C THR A 331 -33.82 -5.69 7.80
N GLY A 332 -32.54 -6.09 7.98
CA GLY A 332 -31.97 -6.40 9.30
C GLY A 332 -32.56 -7.68 9.98
N ILE A 333 -33.43 -8.42 9.30
CA ILE A 333 -33.86 -9.75 9.74
C ILE A 333 -32.95 -10.83 9.13
N PRO A 334 -33.01 -12.10 9.60
CA PRO A 334 -32.28 -13.21 8.99
C PRO A 334 -32.42 -13.28 7.47
N ASN A 335 -31.34 -13.63 6.77
CA ASN A 335 -31.34 -13.83 5.33
C ASN A 335 -31.67 -15.29 4.94
N ARG A 336 -31.76 -15.57 3.64
CA ARG A 336 -32.04 -16.90 3.09
C ARG A 336 -31.11 -18.00 3.65
N ARG A 337 -29.81 -17.71 3.79
CA ARG A 337 -28.85 -18.69 4.31
C ARG A 337 -29.13 -19.07 5.77
N ALA A 338 -29.44 -18.06 6.59
CA ALA A 338 -29.87 -18.31 7.99
C ALA A 338 -31.16 -19.10 8.03
N PHE A 339 -32.12 -18.82 7.13
CA PHE A 339 -33.34 -19.58 6.96
C PHE A 339 -33.05 -21.05 6.63
N ASP A 340 -32.24 -21.34 5.61
CA ASP A 340 -31.94 -22.71 5.20
C ASP A 340 -31.30 -23.51 6.35
N THR A 341 -30.40 -22.89 7.09
CA THR A 341 -29.75 -23.49 8.28
C THR A 341 -30.74 -23.78 9.38
N MET A 342 -31.65 -22.83 9.68
CA MET A 342 -32.65 -22.97 10.72
C MET A 342 -33.69 -24.04 10.34
N LEU A 343 -34.20 -24.02 9.10
CA LEU A 343 -35.17 -25.00 8.64
C LEU A 343 -34.61 -26.42 8.72
N HIS A 344 -33.40 -26.64 8.29
CA HIS A 344 -32.74 -27.93 8.39
C HIS A 344 -32.62 -28.41 9.84
N ARG A 345 -32.25 -27.51 10.76
CA ARG A 345 -32.14 -27.80 12.19
C ARG A 345 -33.51 -28.18 12.79
N GLU A 346 -34.54 -27.41 12.49
CA GLU A 346 -35.90 -27.65 13.05
C GLU A 346 -36.54 -28.91 12.46
N CYS A 347 -36.29 -29.25 11.20
CA CYS A 347 -36.75 -30.53 10.63
C CYS A 347 -36.07 -31.74 11.31
N ILE A 348 -34.76 -31.65 11.63
CA ILE A 348 -34.08 -32.70 12.40
C ILE A 348 -34.65 -32.80 13.81
N ALA A 349 -34.94 -31.69 14.47
CA ALA A 349 -35.55 -31.67 15.80
C ALA A 349 -36.94 -32.26 15.77
N ALA A 350 -37.76 -31.93 14.78
CA ALA A 350 -39.11 -32.48 14.58
C ALA A 350 -39.09 -34.01 14.39
N ASN A 351 -38.14 -34.55 13.64
CA ASN A 351 -37.96 -35.99 13.47
C ASN A 351 -37.61 -36.71 14.78
N ARG A 352 -36.89 -36.06 15.69
CA ARG A 352 -36.50 -36.63 16.99
C ARG A 352 -37.61 -36.54 18.04
N SER A 353 -38.30 -35.38 18.07
CA SER A 353 -39.30 -35.07 19.09
C SER A 353 -40.72 -35.47 18.70
N LEU A 354 -40.95 -35.83 17.44
CA LEU A 354 -42.27 -36.04 16.83
C LEU A 354 -43.20 -34.82 16.97
N GLN A 355 -42.62 -33.64 17.16
CA GLN A 355 -43.34 -32.36 17.17
C GLN A 355 -43.42 -31.79 15.75
N PRO A 356 -44.54 -31.22 15.33
CA PRO A 356 -44.67 -30.65 14.00
C PRO A 356 -43.85 -29.40 13.85
N VAL A 357 -43.34 -29.14 12.63
CA VAL A 357 -42.79 -27.85 12.24
C VAL A 357 -43.55 -27.33 11.02
N SER A 358 -43.98 -26.07 11.08
CA SER A 358 -44.67 -25.42 9.97
C SER A 358 -43.78 -24.38 9.32
N LEU A 359 -43.87 -24.27 8.00
CA LEU A 359 -43.19 -23.28 7.17
C LEU A 359 -44.24 -22.43 6.44
N LEU A 360 -44.07 -21.12 6.54
CA LEU A 360 -44.83 -20.13 5.77
C LEU A 360 -43.91 -19.46 4.76
N MET A 361 -44.28 -19.49 3.49
CA MET A 361 -43.66 -18.65 2.42
C MET A 361 -44.62 -17.49 2.15
N ILE A 362 -44.05 -16.28 2.11
CA ILE A 362 -44.80 -15.01 2.10
C ILE A 362 -44.26 -14.16 0.95
N ASP A 363 -45.15 -13.54 0.21
CA ASP A 363 -44.83 -12.64 -0.88
C ASP A 363 -45.67 -11.37 -0.80
N VAL A 364 -45.04 -10.22 -1.09
CA VAL A 364 -45.71 -8.93 -1.07
C VAL A 364 -46.47 -8.73 -2.39
N ASP A 365 -47.78 -8.65 -2.28
CA ASP A 365 -48.64 -8.56 -3.46
C ASP A 365 -48.39 -7.32 -4.30
N HIS A 366 -48.23 -7.51 -5.60
CA HIS A 366 -48.03 -6.45 -6.58
C HIS A 366 -46.79 -5.56 -6.36
N PHE A 367 -45.77 -6.04 -5.66
CA PHE A 367 -44.61 -5.25 -5.27
C PHE A 367 -43.83 -4.66 -6.45
N LYS A 368 -43.74 -5.39 -7.57
CA LYS A 368 -43.13 -4.87 -8.81
C LYS A 368 -43.86 -3.62 -9.30
N GLN A 369 -45.22 -3.64 -9.28
CA GLN A 369 -46.02 -2.48 -9.72
C GLN A 369 -45.85 -1.30 -8.76
N LEU A 370 -45.61 -1.52 -7.47
CA LEU A 370 -45.30 -0.49 -6.50
C LEU A 370 -43.96 0.19 -6.86
N ASN A 371 -42.92 -0.61 -7.13
CA ASN A 371 -41.61 -0.11 -7.54
C ASN A 371 -41.68 0.66 -8.85
N ASP A 372 -42.38 0.15 -9.84
CA ASP A 372 -42.55 0.78 -11.15
C ASP A 372 -43.28 2.12 -11.04
N THR A 373 -44.20 2.27 -10.07
CA THR A 373 -45.02 3.48 -9.89
C THR A 373 -44.38 4.51 -8.97
N ARG A 374 -43.70 4.08 -7.90
CA ARG A 374 -43.22 4.93 -6.81
C ARG A 374 -41.69 4.93 -6.65
N GLY A 375 -40.98 4.11 -7.41
CA GLY A 375 -39.53 3.96 -7.38
C GLY A 375 -39.03 2.99 -6.28
N HIS A 376 -37.87 2.40 -6.53
CA HIS A 376 -37.22 1.45 -5.62
C HIS A 376 -36.99 1.97 -4.18
N PRO A 377 -36.64 3.25 -3.94
CA PRO A 377 -36.42 3.71 -2.55
C PRO A 377 -37.65 3.60 -1.66
N LEU A 378 -38.87 3.78 -2.20
CA LEU A 378 -40.08 3.59 -1.43
C LEU A 378 -40.37 2.09 -1.19
N GLY A 379 -40.14 1.26 -2.20
CA GLY A 379 -40.22 -0.21 -2.07
C GLY A 379 -39.30 -0.73 -0.97
N ASP A 380 -38.06 -0.29 -0.94
CA ASP A 380 -37.08 -0.64 0.10
C ASP A 380 -37.55 -0.23 1.50
N ALA A 381 -38.07 1.01 1.65
CA ALA A 381 -38.63 1.47 2.91
C ALA A 381 -39.84 0.62 3.37
N TYR A 382 -40.66 0.15 2.43
CA TYR A 382 -41.79 -0.72 2.73
C TYR A 382 -41.32 -2.13 3.13
N LEU A 383 -40.32 -2.70 2.43
CA LEU A 383 -39.78 -4.00 2.83
C LEU A 383 -39.20 -3.98 4.25
N ILE A 384 -38.53 -2.88 4.66
CA ILE A 384 -38.06 -2.73 6.06
C ILE A 384 -39.23 -2.77 7.05
N GLN A 385 -40.30 -2.00 6.77
CA GLN A 385 -41.46 -1.94 7.65
C GLN A 385 -42.20 -3.33 7.72
N ILE A 386 -42.36 -3.98 6.58
CA ILE A 386 -42.92 -5.32 6.47
C ILE A 386 -42.08 -6.33 7.29
N ALA A 387 -40.77 -6.35 7.12
CA ALA A 387 -39.89 -7.24 7.86
C ALA A 387 -40.02 -7.06 9.38
N HIS A 388 -40.05 -5.81 9.85
CA HIS A 388 -40.27 -5.51 11.26
C HIS A 388 -41.66 -5.95 11.75
N ALA A 389 -42.71 -5.73 10.97
CA ALA A 389 -44.07 -6.12 11.31
C ALA A 389 -44.19 -7.66 11.40
N LEU A 390 -43.64 -8.38 10.41
CA LEU A 390 -43.61 -9.84 10.42
C LEU A 390 -42.89 -10.37 11.66
N ARG A 391 -41.70 -9.87 11.98
CA ARG A 391 -40.94 -10.29 13.15
C ARG A 391 -41.68 -10.03 14.46
N ASN A 392 -42.27 -8.83 14.60
CA ASN A 392 -42.97 -8.42 15.82
C ASN A 392 -44.33 -9.13 16.03
N ALA A 393 -44.92 -9.60 14.95
CA ALA A 393 -46.18 -10.34 15.00
C ALA A 393 -46.04 -11.83 15.39
N LEU A 394 -44.80 -12.36 15.41
CA LEU A 394 -44.54 -13.74 15.79
C LEU A 394 -44.81 -13.95 17.30
N PRO A 395 -45.56 -14.98 17.67
CA PRO A 395 -46.01 -15.16 19.04
C PRO A 395 -44.94 -15.69 20.00
N ARG A 396 -43.88 -16.34 19.48
CA ARG A 396 -42.87 -17.01 20.30
C ARG A 396 -41.48 -16.58 19.93
N VAL A 397 -40.56 -16.60 20.90
CA VAL A 397 -39.14 -16.33 20.69
C VAL A 397 -38.47 -17.37 19.78
N THR A 398 -39.01 -18.58 19.73
CA THR A 398 -38.55 -19.70 18.90
C THR A 398 -38.98 -19.56 17.43
N ASP A 399 -40.00 -18.75 17.15
CA ASP A 399 -40.46 -18.52 15.80
C ASP A 399 -39.43 -17.66 15.02
N PHE A 400 -39.21 -18.01 13.77
CA PHE A 400 -38.10 -17.48 13.03
C PHE A 400 -38.58 -16.86 11.72
N ALA A 401 -38.38 -15.55 11.54
CA ALA A 401 -38.67 -14.85 10.31
C ALA A 401 -37.38 -14.52 9.55
N ALA A 402 -37.41 -14.68 8.24
CA ALA A 402 -36.28 -14.37 7.35
C ALA A 402 -36.75 -13.70 6.05
N ARG A 403 -35.90 -12.94 5.42
CA ARG A 403 -36.08 -12.51 4.03
C ARG A 403 -35.51 -13.57 3.10
N TYR A 404 -36.40 -14.18 2.31
CA TYR A 404 -36.03 -15.28 1.42
C TYR A 404 -35.39 -14.79 0.13
N GLY A 405 -35.86 -13.65 -0.42
CA GLY A 405 -35.27 -12.98 -1.57
C GLY A 405 -36.20 -11.91 -2.14
N GLY A 406 -35.70 -10.81 -2.68
CA GLY A 406 -36.51 -9.75 -3.27
C GLY A 406 -37.61 -9.26 -2.32
N GLU A 407 -38.86 -9.48 -2.70
CA GLU A 407 -40.09 -9.22 -1.89
C GLU A 407 -40.65 -10.42 -1.13
N GLU A 408 -39.88 -11.52 -1.10
CA GLU A 408 -40.27 -12.77 -0.46
C GLU A 408 -39.71 -12.90 0.95
N PHE A 409 -40.54 -13.36 1.87
CA PHE A 409 -40.21 -13.67 3.27
C PHE A 409 -40.60 -15.12 3.62
N ALA A 410 -39.95 -15.66 4.62
CA ALA A 410 -40.25 -16.99 5.14
C ALA A 410 -40.36 -16.97 6.67
N VAL A 411 -41.25 -17.78 7.22
CA VAL A 411 -41.40 -17.93 8.66
C VAL A 411 -41.40 -19.42 9.01
N ILE A 412 -40.53 -19.82 9.93
CA ILE A 412 -40.43 -21.16 10.49
C ILE A 412 -41.10 -21.14 11.86
N LEU A 413 -42.02 -22.07 12.10
CA LEU A 413 -42.76 -22.20 13.34
C LEU A 413 -42.49 -23.59 13.97
N PRO A 414 -41.51 -23.69 14.88
CA PRO A 414 -41.21 -24.94 15.58
C PRO A 414 -42.39 -25.38 16.46
N ALA A 415 -42.56 -26.69 16.63
CA ALA A 415 -43.62 -27.31 17.44
C ALA A 415 -45.03 -26.74 17.17
N THR A 416 -45.34 -26.47 15.89
CA THR A 416 -46.60 -25.83 15.45
C THR A 416 -47.22 -26.64 14.32
N ASN A 417 -48.50 -27.08 14.53
CA ASN A 417 -49.25 -27.80 13.52
C ASN A 417 -49.95 -26.87 12.53
N SER A 418 -50.65 -27.42 11.54
CA SER A 418 -51.32 -26.65 10.48
C SER A 418 -52.36 -25.66 11.01
N GLY A 419 -53.09 -26.00 12.06
CA GLY A 419 -54.03 -25.08 12.70
C GLY A 419 -53.35 -23.88 13.37
N GLY A 420 -52.24 -24.13 14.08
CA GLY A 420 -51.43 -23.07 14.67
C GLY A 420 -50.76 -22.18 13.58
N ALA A 421 -50.30 -22.79 12.49
CA ALA A 421 -49.73 -22.08 11.36
C ALA A 421 -50.77 -21.16 10.67
N ALA A 422 -52.02 -21.63 10.53
CA ALA A 422 -53.11 -20.80 10.00
C ALA A 422 -53.39 -19.57 10.86
N GLU A 423 -53.35 -19.73 12.19
CA GLU A 423 -53.52 -18.61 13.12
C GLU A 423 -52.41 -17.58 13.00
N VAL A 424 -51.15 -18.05 12.93
CA VAL A 424 -50.00 -17.15 12.70
C VAL A 424 -50.10 -16.46 11.33
N ALA A 425 -50.44 -17.17 10.27
CA ALA A 425 -50.62 -16.58 8.94
C ALA A 425 -51.65 -15.42 8.95
N ARG A 426 -52.81 -15.64 9.63
CA ARG A 426 -53.84 -14.61 9.80
C ARG A 426 -53.32 -13.40 10.59
N ARG A 427 -52.60 -13.66 11.67
CA ARG A 427 -51.96 -12.60 12.48
C ARG A 427 -50.95 -11.78 11.68
N LEU A 428 -50.13 -12.42 10.86
CA LEU A 428 -49.18 -11.75 9.97
C LEU A 428 -49.91 -10.86 8.94
N GLN A 429 -50.96 -11.37 8.30
CA GLN A 429 -51.78 -10.58 7.37
C GLN A 429 -52.41 -9.37 8.04
N SER A 430 -53.00 -9.53 9.25
CA SER A 430 -53.54 -8.40 10.02
C SER A 430 -52.46 -7.37 10.33
N SER A 431 -51.28 -7.81 10.80
CA SER A 431 -50.18 -6.90 11.14
C SER A 431 -49.69 -6.07 9.93
N ILE A 432 -49.68 -6.66 8.73
CA ILE A 432 -49.34 -5.91 7.52
C ILE A 432 -50.48 -4.96 7.10
N ALA A 433 -51.73 -5.39 7.21
CA ALA A 433 -52.87 -4.51 6.92
C ALA A 433 -52.91 -3.28 7.86
N ASP A 434 -52.55 -3.46 9.13
CA ASP A 434 -52.51 -2.39 10.16
C ASP A 434 -51.42 -1.34 9.87
N LEU A 435 -50.36 -1.67 9.11
CA LEU A 435 -49.37 -0.70 8.64
C LEU A 435 -49.98 0.33 7.68
N ALA A 436 -51.10 0.01 7.07
CA ALA A 436 -51.85 0.87 6.14
C ALA A 436 -50.98 1.50 5.03
N LEU A 437 -49.93 0.79 4.56
CA LEU A 437 -49.00 1.26 3.52
C LEU A 437 -49.76 1.46 2.21
N SER A 438 -49.70 2.66 1.65
CA SER A 438 -50.42 3.03 0.42
C SER A 438 -49.84 2.33 -0.81
N HIS A 439 -50.71 1.70 -1.62
CA HIS A 439 -50.33 1.04 -2.87
C HIS A 439 -51.40 1.29 -3.93
N ALA A 440 -51.25 2.37 -4.71
CA ALA A 440 -52.25 2.81 -5.66
C ALA A 440 -52.58 1.80 -6.79
N ALA A 441 -51.65 0.92 -7.13
CA ALA A 441 -51.86 -0.11 -8.14
C ALA A 441 -52.44 -1.43 -7.57
N SER A 442 -52.59 -1.53 -6.24
CA SER A 442 -53.26 -2.69 -5.62
C SER A 442 -54.77 -2.50 -5.63
N PRO A 443 -55.57 -3.57 -5.86
CA PRO A 443 -57.03 -3.47 -5.80
C PRO A 443 -57.58 -2.98 -4.43
N SER A 444 -56.84 -3.24 -3.34
CA SER A 444 -57.20 -2.80 -1.98
C SER A 444 -56.75 -1.35 -1.67
N GLY A 445 -55.98 -0.69 -2.56
CA GLY A 445 -55.33 0.60 -2.30
C GLY A 445 -54.20 0.56 -1.27
N LYS A 446 -53.90 -0.62 -0.71
CA LYS A 446 -52.90 -0.85 0.32
C LYS A 446 -52.00 -2.03 -0.03
N VAL A 447 -50.84 -2.10 0.61
CA VAL A 447 -49.95 -3.25 0.55
C VAL A 447 -50.63 -4.44 1.28
N THR A 448 -50.64 -5.58 0.62
CA THR A 448 -51.09 -6.87 1.16
C THR A 448 -50.04 -7.94 0.95
N ILE A 449 -50.17 -9.06 1.62
CA ILE A 449 -49.31 -10.24 1.47
C ILE A 449 -50.12 -11.48 1.16
N SER A 450 -49.57 -12.34 0.30
CA SER A 450 -50.03 -13.70 0.10
C SER A 450 -49.12 -14.66 0.87
N ILE A 451 -49.72 -15.68 1.50
CA ILE A 451 -49.02 -16.65 2.33
C ILE A 451 -49.36 -18.07 1.86
N GLY A 452 -48.32 -18.87 1.60
CA GLY A 452 -48.50 -20.32 1.45
C GLY A 452 -47.84 -21.03 2.60
N TYR A 453 -48.51 -22.02 3.19
CA TYR A 453 -47.92 -22.75 4.30
C TYR A 453 -48.11 -24.26 4.22
N SER A 454 -47.17 -24.97 4.81
CA SER A 454 -47.21 -26.43 4.95
C SER A 454 -46.61 -26.86 6.28
N THR A 455 -46.94 -28.09 6.70
CA THR A 455 -46.53 -28.64 7.99
C THR A 455 -45.85 -29.98 7.81
N PHE A 456 -44.71 -30.13 8.46
CA PHE A 456 -43.94 -31.36 8.56
C PHE A 456 -44.15 -32.01 9.92
N ASN A 457 -44.66 -33.27 9.96
CA ASN A 457 -45.02 -33.97 11.18
C ASN A 457 -44.00 -35.01 11.66
N GLY A 458 -42.72 -34.87 11.29
CA GLY A 458 -41.65 -35.76 11.75
C GLY A 458 -41.63 -37.11 11.04
N SER A 459 -41.89 -37.16 9.72
CA SER A 459 -41.73 -38.38 8.90
C SER A 459 -40.31 -38.47 8.32
N ALA A 460 -39.61 -39.58 8.54
CA ALA A 460 -38.26 -39.81 8.04
C ALA A 460 -38.07 -39.78 6.50
N LYS A 461 -39.18 -39.75 5.74
CA LYS A 461 -39.19 -39.74 4.28
C LYS A 461 -39.27 -38.34 3.67
N THR A 462 -39.48 -37.29 4.47
CA THR A 462 -39.68 -35.92 3.97
C THR A 462 -38.46 -35.05 4.28
N SER A 463 -38.00 -34.32 3.31
CA SER A 463 -36.85 -33.42 3.45
C SER A 463 -37.28 -31.97 3.70
N PRO A 464 -36.40 -31.08 4.24
CA PRO A 464 -36.64 -29.64 4.31
C PRO A 464 -37.01 -29.02 2.95
N ILE A 465 -36.50 -29.57 1.86
CA ILE A 465 -36.76 -29.13 0.48
C ILE A 465 -38.21 -29.40 0.11
N ASP A 466 -38.77 -30.58 0.49
CA ASP A 466 -40.18 -30.93 0.21
C ASP A 466 -41.13 -29.98 0.94
N LEU A 467 -40.81 -29.59 2.19
CA LEU A 467 -41.58 -28.63 2.98
C LEU A 467 -41.58 -27.24 2.33
N THR A 468 -40.41 -26.81 1.81
CA THR A 468 -40.28 -25.54 1.09
C THR A 468 -41.11 -25.58 -0.19
N HIS A 469 -41.02 -26.63 -1.00
CA HIS A 469 -41.78 -26.77 -2.23
C HIS A 469 -43.30 -26.80 -1.95
N ALA A 470 -43.73 -27.43 -0.85
CA ALA A 470 -45.17 -27.45 -0.49
C ALA A 470 -45.68 -26.05 -0.13
N ALA A 471 -44.94 -25.32 0.68
CA ALA A 471 -45.29 -23.96 1.07
C ALA A 471 -45.26 -22.99 -0.15
N ASP A 472 -44.30 -23.13 -1.06
CA ASP A 472 -44.24 -22.36 -2.32
C ASP A 472 -45.46 -22.64 -3.22
N ARG A 473 -45.84 -23.91 -3.40
CA ARG A 473 -47.03 -24.25 -4.18
C ARG A 473 -48.29 -23.70 -3.54
N ALA A 474 -48.38 -23.72 -2.22
CA ALA A 474 -49.49 -23.09 -1.49
C ALA A 474 -49.49 -21.58 -1.70
N LEU A 475 -48.35 -20.92 -1.68
CA LEU A 475 -48.21 -19.50 -1.99
C LEU A 475 -48.70 -19.17 -3.41
N TYR A 476 -48.31 -19.99 -4.37
CA TYR A 476 -48.77 -19.84 -5.74
C TYR A 476 -50.30 -19.94 -5.83
N GLN A 477 -50.93 -20.90 -5.13
CA GLN A 477 -52.41 -21.01 -5.06
C GLN A 477 -53.04 -19.76 -4.42
N ALA A 478 -52.40 -19.20 -3.37
CA ALA A 478 -52.90 -17.97 -2.72
C ALA A 478 -52.89 -16.78 -3.73
N LYS A 479 -51.84 -16.69 -4.54
CA LYS A 479 -51.75 -15.66 -5.61
C LYS A 479 -52.81 -15.87 -6.71
N GLU A 480 -53.01 -17.09 -7.18
CA GLU A 480 -54.03 -17.40 -8.22
C GLU A 480 -55.46 -17.17 -7.75
N ARG A 481 -55.78 -17.50 -6.48
CA ARG A 481 -57.12 -17.33 -5.91
C ARG A 481 -57.46 -15.88 -5.53
N GLY A 482 -56.65 -14.92 -5.94
CA GLY A 482 -56.95 -13.49 -5.80
C GLY A 482 -56.09 -12.72 -4.78
N ARG A 483 -55.02 -13.32 -4.32
CA ARG A 483 -54.08 -12.69 -3.38
C ARG A 483 -54.66 -12.31 -2.01
N ASN A 484 -53.88 -11.62 -1.16
CA ASN A 484 -54.28 -11.17 0.18
C ASN A 484 -54.92 -12.29 1.01
N ARG A 485 -54.39 -13.51 0.98
CA ARG A 485 -54.88 -14.70 1.64
C ARG A 485 -53.76 -15.66 2.01
N SER A 486 -54.09 -16.61 2.85
CA SER A 486 -53.24 -17.74 3.16
C SER A 486 -53.84 -19.04 2.67
N GLU A 487 -53.04 -19.91 2.08
CA GLU A 487 -53.43 -21.23 1.58
C GLU A 487 -52.55 -22.31 2.20
N TYR A 488 -53.13 -23.46 2.50
CA TYR A 488 -52.43 -24.63 3.04
C TYR A 488 -52.28 -25.70 1.98
N LEU A 489 -51.10 -26.33 1.92
CA LEU A 489 -50.92 -27.56 1.13
C LEU A 489 -50.29 -28.66 2.00
N SER A 490 -50.89 -29.83 2.03
CA SER A 490 -50.33 -30.99 2.73
C SER A 490 -49.15 -31.58 1.96
N LEU A 491 -48.10 -32.02 2.68
CA LEU A 491 -46.96 -32.73 2.09
C LEU A 491 -47.38 -34.03 1.37
N HIS A 492 -48.47 -34.69 1.81
CA HIS A 492 -49.00 -35.90 1.17
C HIS A 492 -49.55 -35.65 -0.24
N GLU A 493 -50.00 -34.43 -0.54
CA GLU A 493 -50.54 -34.08 -1.86
C GLU A 493 -49.44 -33.86 -2.92
N ILE A 494 -48.17 -33.82 -2.50
CA ILE A 494 -47.02 -33.69 -3.40
C ILE A 494 -46.45 -35.06 -3.77
N ALA A 495 -46.50 -36.05 -2.87
CA ALA A 495 -45.93 -37.37 -3.09
C ALA A 495 -46.81 -38.28 -4.01
N GLY A 496 -47.95 -37.80 -4.45
CA GLY A 496 -48.94 -38.56 -5.23
C GLY A 496 -49.07 -38.13 -6.70
N LYS A 497 -48.11 -37.37 -7.25
CA LYS A 497 -48.04 -37.05 -8.70
C LYS A 497 -46.73 -37.43 -9.32
#